data_1127c8917a166c8381dfcb27a45a2af4
#
_entry.id   1127c8917a166c8381dfcb27a45a2af4
#
_cell.length_a   1.000
_cell.length_b   1.000
_cell.length_c   1.000
_cell.angle_alpha   90.00
_cell.angle_beta   90.00
_cell.angle_gamma   90.00
#
_symmetry.space_group_name_H-M   'P 1'
#
loop_
_entity.id
_entity.type
_entity.pdbx_description
1 polymer ?
#
loop_
_entity_poly.entity_id
_entity_poly.type
_entity_poly.pdbx_seq_one_letter_code
_entity_poly.pdbx_strand_id
1 'polypeptide(L)'
;MNNLMKKKVSVLDLIRGNSVPLMFVLICAVFIPLSGFSGSYLLNEIMTRLGRNAFLILSLLIPIMAGMGLNFGMTLGAMAGQIGLILVADWQIWGIPGLVLAAIISIPISILLGLMCGVLLNRAKGREMITSYIISFFVNGVYMLV
;
A
#
# COMPACT_ATOMS: atom_id res chain seq x y z
N MET A 1 0.62 -44.01 18.33
CA MET A 1 1.97 -44.29 17.89
C MET A 1 2.06 -43.86 16.44
N ASN A 2 2.82 -42.80 16.21
CA ASN A 2 2.84 -41.89 15.06
C ASN A 2 3.32 -42.51 13.76
N ASN A 3 2.54 -42.36 12.72
CA ASN A 3 3.05 -42.27 11.36
C ASN A 3 2.48 -41.01 10.70
N LEU A 4 3.02 -39.87 11.10
CA LEU A 4 2.99 -38.68 10.26
C LEU A 4 3.83 -38.98 9.02
N MET A 5 3.19 -39.55 8.00
CA MET A 5 3.77 -39.67 6.69
C MET A 5 4.19 -38.27 6.23
N LYS A 6 5.50 -38.04 6.17
CA LYS A 6 6.10 -37.00 5.38
C LYS A 6 5.59 -37.15 3.94
N LYS A 7 4.50 -36.47 3.61
CA LYS A 7 4.03 -36.34 2.24
C LYS A 7 5.20 -35.69 1.51
N LYS A 8 5.93 -36.47 0.71
CA LYS A 8 6.90 -35.92 -0.25
C LYS A 8 6.09 -34.97 -1.13
N VAL A 9 6.15 -33.67 -0.82
CA VAL A 9 5.56 -32.65 -1.67
C VAL A 9 6.24 -32.81 -3.02
N SER A 10 5.52 -33.33 -3.99
CA SER A 10 6.02 -33.49 -5.33
C SER A 10 6.36 -32.09 -5.87
N VAL A 11 7.47 -31.96 -6.58
CA VAL A 11 7.84 -30.70 -7.24
C VAL A 11 6.68 -30.18 -8.10
N LEU A 12 5.91 -31.09 -8.67
CA LEU A 12 4.69 -30.78 -9.43
C LEU A 12 3.57 -30.15 -8.56
N ASP A 13 3.40 -30.60 -7.31
CA ASP A 13 2.42 -30.03 -6.40
C ASP A 13 2.84 -28.62 -5.92
N LEU A 14 4.15 -28.43 -5.76
CA LEU A 14 4.73 -27.11 -5.45
C LEU A 14 4.55 -26.12 -6.61
N ILE A 15 4.75 -26.59 -7.83
CA ILE A 15 4.57 -25.81 -9.07
C ILE A 15 3.10 -25.46 -9.27
N ARG A 16 2.18 -26.42 -9.06
CA ARG A 16 0.73 -26.18 -9.20
C ARG A 16 0.19 -25.23 -8.13
N GLY A 17 0.67 -25.34 -6.88
CA GLY A 17 0.25 -24.46 -5.79
C GLY A 17 0.78 -23.04 -5.91
N ASN A 18 1.94 -22.84 -6.57
CA ASN A 18 2.63 -21.56 -6.71
C ASN A 18 2.81 -21.11 -8.16
N SER A 19 1.90 -21.50 -9.04
CA SER A 19 1.99 -21.20 -10.48
C SER A 19 2.11 -19.70 -10.77
N VAL A 20 1.37 -18.85 -10.07
CA VAL A 20 1.39 -17.39 -10.25
C VAL A 20 2.73 -16.78 -9.80
N PRO A 21 3.23 -17.00 -8.58
CA PRO A 21 4.55 -16.52 -8.18
C PRO A 21 5.68 -17.04 -9.09
N LEU A 22 5.60 -18.31 -9.51
CA LEU A 22 6.62 -18.92 -10.39
C LEU A 22 6.64 -18.25 -11.77
N MET A 23 5.47 -17.93 -12.31
CA MET A 23 5.37 -17.17 -13.56
C MET A 23 6.03 -15.79 -13.44
N PHE A 24 5.79 -15.07 -12.35
CA PHE A 24 6.43 -13.77 -12.12
C PHE A 24 7.95 -13.88 -11.97
N VAL A 25 8.45 -14.90 -11.27
CA VAL A 25 9.89 -15.16 -11.13
C VAL A 25 10.52 -15.45 -12.49
N LEU A 26 9.88 -16.26 -13.35
CA LEU A 26 10.33 -16.53 -14.71
C LEU A 26 10.38 -15.27 -15.58
N ILE A 27 9.33 -14.46 -15.53
CA ILE A 27 9.28 -13.18 -16.22
C ILE A 27 10.43 -12.29 -15.76
N CYS A 28 10.64 -12.13 -14.46
CA CYS A 28 11.74 -11.36 -13.92
C CYS A 28 13.11 -11.91 -14.36
N ALA A 29 13.30 -13.22 -14.32
CA ALA A 29 14.56 -13.85 -14.73
C ALA A 29 14.92 -13.59 -16.21
N VAL A 30 13.91 -13.50 -17.08
CA VAL A 30 14.11 -13.17 -18.50
C VAL A 30 14.33 -11.67 -18.71
N PHE A 31 13.55 -10.82 -18.03
CA PHE A 31 13.60 -9.38 -18.29
C PHE A 31 14.75 -8.65 -17.57
N ILE A 32 15.26 -9.17 -16.44
CA ILE A 32 16.43 -8.59 -15.76
C ILE A 32 17.64 -8.48 -16.69
N PRO A 33 18.12 -9.53 -17.37
CA PRO A 33 19.24 -9.40 -18.27
C PRO A 33 18.94 -8.58 -19.53
N LEU A 34 17.68 -8.57 -19.99
CA LEU A 34 17.27 -7.78 -21.16
C LEU A 34 17.16 -6.29 -20.86
N SER A 35 17.00 -5.90 -19.59
CA SER A 35 16.79 -4.50 -19.20
C SER A 35 18.06 -3.64 -19.30
N GLY A 36 19.24 -4.27 -19.35
CA GLY A 36 20.53 -3.56 -19.40
C GLY A 36 20.90 -2.79 -18.12
N PHE A 37 20.09 -2.87 -17.05
CA PHE A 37 20.40 -2.21 -15.78
C PHE A 37 21.45 -3.00 -15.00
N SER A 38 22.33 -2.29 -14.28
CA SER A 38 23.29 -2.95 -13.39
C SER A 38 22.56 -3.61 -12.20
N GLY A 39 23.06 -4.78 -11.76
CA GLY A 39 22.46 -5.53 -10.65
C GLY A 39 22.39 -4.70 -9.35
N SER A 40 23.38 -3.84 -9.11
CA SER A 40 23.38 -2.93 -7.96
C SER A 40 22.26 -1.89 -8.01
N TYR A 41 21.96 -1.36 -9.19
CA TYR A 41 20.83 -0.45 -9.40
C TYR A 41 19.49 -1.14 -9.11
N LEU A 42 19.30 -2.35 -9.65
CA LEU A 42 18.08 -3.12 -9.44
C LEU A 42 17.87 -3.47 -7.96
N LEU A 43 18.92 -3.88 -7.25
CA LEU A 43 18.85 -4.16 -5.82
C LEU A 43 18.45 -2.91 -5.02
N ASN A 44 19.07 -1.77 -5.31
CA ASN A 44 18.76 -0.53 -4.61
C ASN A 44 17.31 -0.09 -4.86
N GLU A 45 16.82 -0.20 -6.10
CA GLU A 45 15.44 0.12 -6.47
C GLU A 45 14.44 -0.83 -5.78
N ILE A 46 14.72 -2.13 -5.73
CA ILE A 46 13.89 -3.11 -5.02
C ILE A 46 13.83 -2.78 -3.53
N MET A 47 14.98 -2.51 -2.89
CA MET A 47 15.03 -2.17 -1.46
C MET A 47 14.27 -0.88 -1.15
N THR A 48 14.41 0.13 -2.00
CA THR A 48 13.69 1.40 -1.86
C THR A 48 12.18 1.21 -1.97
N ARG A 49 11.72 0.45 -2.97
CA ARG A 49 10.28 0.14 -3.15
C ARG A 49 9.75 -0.73 -2.03
N LEU A 50 10.52 -1.71 -1.59
CA LEU A 50 10.14 -2.60 -0.50
C LEU A 50 10.00 -1.82 0.81
N GLY A 51 10.95 -0.95 1.15
CA GLY A 51 10.90 -0.12 2.35
C GLY A 51 9.69 0.83 2.35
N ARG A 52 9.42 1.48 1.22
CA ARG A 52 8.27 2.39 1.07
C ARG A 52 6.92 1.65 1.16
N ASN A 53 6.80 0.51 0.47
CA ASN A 53 5.54 -0.23 0.43
C ASN A 53 5.34 -1.10 1.68
N ALA A 54 6.41 -1.54 2.35
CA ALA A 54 6.31 -2.33 3.57
C ALA A 54 5.55 -1.60 4.68
N PHE A 55 5.76 -0.29 4.82
CA PHE A 55 5.03 0.53 5.78
C PHE A 55 3.52 0.55 5.50
N LEU A 56 3.15 0.70 4.22
CA LEU A 56 1.75 0.66 3.80
C LEU A 56 1.11 -0.72 4.05
N ILE A 57 1.83 -1.79 3.74
CA ILE A 57 1.36 -3.17 3.97
C ILE A 57 1.17 -3.43 5.48
N LEU A 58 2.11 -2.99 6.31
CA LEU A 58 2.00 -3.12 7.77
C LEU A 58 0.81 -2.33 8.33
N SER A 59 0.52 -1.15 7.78
CA SER A 59 -0.65 -0.37 8.19
C SER A 59 -1.98 -1.05 7.87
N LEU A 60 -2.04 -1.85 6.81
CA LEU A 60 -3.20 -2.67 6.46
C LEU A 60 -3.40 -3.87 7.39
N LEU A 61 -2.32 -4.35 8.01
CA LEU A 61 -2.38 -5.51 8.89
C LEU A 61 -3.24 -5.25 10.13
N ILE A 62 -3.20 -4.03 10.68
CA ILE A 62 -3.94 -3.64 11.88
C ILE A 62 -5.46 -3.79 11.69
N PRO A 63 -6.10 -3.23 10.65
CA PRO A 63 -7.51 -3.43 10.37
C PRO A 63 -7.89 -4.89 10.11
N ILE A 64 -7.03 -5.64 9.43
CA ILE A 64 -7.25 -7.07 9.15
C ILE A 64 -7.29 -7.87 10.46
N MET A 65 -6.34 -7.62 11.37
CA MET A 65 -6.30 -8.28 12.69
C MET A 65 -7.50 -7.89 13.56
N ALA A 66 -8.04 -6.69 13.37
CA ALA A 66 -9.27 -6.24 14.03
C ALA A 66 -10.56 -6.84 13.44
N GLY A 67 -10.45 -7.69 12.41
CA GLY A 67 -11.60 -8.35 11.77
C GLY A 67 -12.42 -7.46 10.83
N MET A 68 -11.95 -6.25 10.54
CA MET A 68 -12.62 -5.31 9.62
C MET A 68 -12.33 -5.59 8.14
N GLY A 69 -11.48 -6.58 7.84
CA GLY A 69 -11.02 -6.86 6.48
C GLY A 69 -10.03 -5.81 5.96
N LEU A 70 -9.89 -5.75 4.64
CA LEU A 70 -9.02 -4.76 3.98
C LEU A 70 -9.67 -3.37 4.05
N ASN A 71 -9.02 -2.45 4.76
CA ASN A 71 -9.49 -1.06 4.86
C ASN A 71 -8.67 -0.17 3.93
N PHE A 72 -9.29 0.31 2.86
CA PHE A 72 -8.68 1.22 1.90
C PHE A 72 -8.69 2.69 2.35
N GLY A 73 -9.18 2.99 3.55
CA GLY A 73 -9.18 4.32 4.13
C GLY A 73 -7.78 4.94 4.32
N MET A 74 -6.72 4.11 4.30
CA MET A 74 -5.34 4.60 4.36
C MET A 74 -4.97 5.49 3.16
N THR A 75 -5.63 5.33 2.01
CA THR A 75 -5.41 6.20 0.84
C THR A 75 -5.82 7.64 1.11
N LEU A 76 -6.85 7.85 1.96
CA LEU A 76 -7.27 9.19 2.37
C LEU A 76 -6.18 9.88 3.20
N GLY A 77 -5.50 9.12 4.09
CA GLY A 77 -4.35 9.62 4.84
C GLY A 77 -3.18 10.02 3.94
N ALA A 78 -2.88 9.19 2.94
CA ALA A 78 -1.84 9.49 1.96
C ALA A 78 -2.18 10.76 1.15
N MET A 79 -3.44 10.93 0.76
CA MET A 79 -3.90 12.13 0.05
C MET A 79 -3.83 13.38 0.92
N ALA A 80 -4.21 13.30 2.19
CA ALA A 80 -4.05 14.41 3.13
C ALA A 80 -2.58 14.86 3.24
N GLY A 81 -1.65 13.89 3.26
CA GLY A 81 -0.20 14.16 3.23
C GLY A 81 0.24 14.85 1.94
N GLN A 82 -0.27 14.40 0.80
CA GLN A 82 0.02 15.02 -0.51
C GLN A 82 -0.49 16.45 -0.60
N ILE A 83 -1.71 16.73 -0.12
CA ILE A 83 -2.26 18.08 -0.08
C ILE A 83 -1.36 18.99 0.78
N GLY A 84 -0.94 18.53 1.96
CA GLY A 84 0.00 19.27 2.80
C GLY A 84 1.33 19.57 2.12
N LEU A 85 1.88 18.60 1.38
CA LEU A 85 3.12 18.78 0.62
C LEU A 85 2.96 19.75 -0.54
N ILE A 86 1.85 19.71 -1.27
CA ILE A 86 1.56 20.62 -2.39
C ILE A 86 1.48 22.06 -1.90
N LEU A 87 0.76 22.31 -0.79
CA LEU A 87 0.64 23.65 -0.21
C LEU A 87 1.99 24.22 0.22
N VAL A 88 2.83 23.40 0.85
CA VAL A 88 4.17 23.84 1.28
C VAL A 88 5.12 24.03 0.08
N ALA A 89 4.98 23.22 -0.96
CA ALA A 89 5.74 23.39 -2.19
C ALA A 89 5.34 24.69 -2.92
N ASP A 90 4.08 25.07 -2.92
CA ASP A 90 3.59 26.33 -3.46
C ASP A 90 4.17 27.54 -2.71
N TRP A 91 4.34 27.41 -1.39
CA TRP A 91 5.02 28.42 -0.57
C TRP A 91 6.55 28.43 -0.72
N GLN A 92 7.09 27.53 -1.54
CA GLN A 92 8.54 27.39 -1.83
C GLN A 92 9.41 27.16 -0.58
N ILE A 93 8.87 26.55 0.46
CA ILE A 93 9.61 26.19 1.68
C ILE A 93 10.22 24.80 1.49
N TRP A 94 11.49 24.75 1.16
CA TRP A 94 12.21 23.51 0.88
C TRP A 94 12.98 22.99 2.09
N GLY A 95 13.30 21.68 2.09
CA GLY A 95 14.12 21.02 3.10
C GLY A 95 13.31 20.50 4.30
N ILE A 96 14.01 20.27 5.41
CA ILE A 96 13.43 19.70 6.64
C ILE A 96 12.29 20.58 7.21
N PRO A 97 12.43 21.92 7.29
CA PRO A 97 11.34 22.77 7.81
C PRO A 97 10.08 22.68 6.93
N GLY A 98 10.22 22.57 5.60
CA GLY A 98 9.09 22.37 4.70
C GLY A 98 8.37 21.05 4.97
N LEU A 99 9.10 19.97 5.21
CA LEU A 99 8.52 18.65 5.53
C LEU A 99 7.74 18.68 6.86
N VAL A 100 8.30 19.33 7.88
CA VAL A 100 7.63 19.47 9.18
C VAL A 100 6.35 20.31 9.05
N LEU A 101 6.40 21.41 8.30
CA LEU A 101 5.24 22.25 8.04
C LEU A 101 4.15 21.49 7.28
N ALA A 102 4.52 20.73 6.26
CA ALA A 102 3.60 19.86 5.51
C ALA A 102 2.93 18.82 6.42
N ALA A 103 3.68 18.21 7.33
CA ALA A 103 3.14 17.29 8.31
C ALA A 103 2.11 17.98 9.24
N ILE A 104 2.41 19.18 9.75
CA ILE A 104 1.50 19.94 10.61
C ILE A 104 0.20 20.31 9.88
N ILE A 105 0.29 20.72 8.60
CA ILE A 105 -0.87 21.09 7.79
C ILE A 105 -1.69 19.84 7.40
N SER A 106 -1.04 18.71 7.16
CA SER A 106 -1.74 17.48 6.80
C SER A 106 -2.53 16.85 7.95
N ILE A 107 -2.17 17.12 9.22
CA ILE A 107 -2.87 16.59 10.39
C ILE A 107 -4.36 16.96 10.41
N PRO A 108 -4.76 18.25 10.37
CA PRO A 108 -6.19 18.60 10.41
C PRO A 108 -6.95 18.07 9.19
N ILE A 109 -6.35 18.06 8.02
CA ILE A 109 -6.95 17.51 6.79
C ILE A 109 -7.16 16.00 6.94
N SER A 110 -6.16 15.29 7.45
CA SER A 110 -6.23 13.86 7.71
C SER A 110 -7.31 13.51 8.75
N ILE A 111 -7.44 14.29 9.81
CA ILE A 111 -8.49 14.11 10.83
C ILE A 111 -9.87 14.28 10.19
N LEU A 112 -10.08 15.32 9.40
CA LEU A 112 -11.37 15.60 8.75
C LEU A 112 -11.75 14.49 7.77
N LEU A 113 -10.83 14.07 6.90
CA LEU A 113 -11.06 12.97 5.96
C LEU A 113 -11.24 11.62 6.69
N GLY A 114 -10.49 11.40 7.76
CA GLY A 114 -10.59 10.19 8.59
C GLY A 114 -11.93 10.10 9.32
N LEU A 115 -12.44 11.21 9.87
CA LEU A 115 -13.75 11.27 10.49
C LEU A 115 -14.87 11.00 9.49
N MET A 116 -14.79 11.60 8.30
CA MET A 116 -15.76 11.37 7.23
C MET A 116 -15.77 9.90 6.81
N CYS A 117 -14.62 9.32 6.62
CA CYS A 117 -14.47 7.90 6.29
C CYS A 117 -14.98 7.00 7.42
N GLY A 118 -14.63 7.29 8.68
CA GLY A 118 -15.04 6.52 9.85
C GLY A 118 -16.56 6.50 10.04
N VAL A 119 -17.23 7.64 9.85
CA VAL A 119 -18.70 7.72 9.91
C VAL A 119 -19.36 6.87 8.82
N LEU A 120 -18.83 6.93 7.59
CA LEU A 120 -19.34 6.13 6.47
C LEU A 120 -19.12 4.64 6.70
N LEU A 121 -17.95 4.23 7.15
CA LEU A 121 -17.62 2.84 7.47
C LEU A 121 -18.49 2.30 8.61
N ASN A 122 -18.72 3.09 9.65
CA ASN A 122 -19.57 2.69 10.78
C ASN A 122 -21.04 2.48 10.38
N ARG A 123 -21.51 3.18 9.35
CA ARG A 123 -22.85 2.97 8.77
C ARG A 123 -22.93 1.76 7.85
N ALA A 124 -21.82 1.33 7.27
CA ALA A 124 -21.73 0.27 6.28
C ALA A 124 -21.45 -1.11 6.90
N LYS A 125 -21.94 -1.39 8.11
CA LYS A 125 -21.70 -2.62 8.87
C LYS A 125 -21.77 -3.88 8.00
N GLY A 126 -20.72 -4.68 7.98
CA GLY A 126 -20.58 -5.89 7.18
C GLY A 126 -20.20 -5.67 5.71
N ARG A 127 -20.06 -4.41 5.26
CA ARG A 127 -19.63 -4.04 3.91
C ARG A 127 -18.51 -3.00 3.92
N GLU A 128 -17.74 -2.96 5.00
CA GLU A 128 -16.70 -1.95 5.24
C GLU A 128 -15.65 -1.96 4.14
N MET A 129 -15.26 -3.14 3.66
CA MET A 129 -14.26 -3.30 2.61
C MET A 129 -14.71 -2.64 1.29
N ILE A 130 -15.94 -2.89 0.85
CA ILE A 130 -16.48 -2.31 -0.40
C ILE A 130 -16.66 -0.81 -0.24
N THR A 131 -17.17 -0.37 0.91
CA THR A 131 -17.39 1.05 1.21
C THR A 131 -16.08 1.83 1.24
N SER A 132 -15.03 1.31 1.90
CA SER A 132 -13.72 1.95 1.94
C SER A 132 -13.08 2.03 0.55
N TYR A 133 -13.28 1.02 -0.28
CA TYR A 133 -12.80 1.00 -1.65
C TYR A 133 -13.48 2.09 -2.49
N ILE A 134 -14.81 2.20 -2.43
CA ILE A 134 -15.59 3.23 -3.16
C ILE A 134 -15.16 4.63 -2.72
N ILE A 135 -15.02 4.87 -1.41
CA ILE A 135 -14.59 6.16 -0.87
C ILE A 135 -13.19 6.51 -1.37
N SER A 136 -12.27 5.56 -1.36
CA SER A 136 -10.91 5.72 -1.84
C SER A 136 -10.87 6.14 -3.31
N PHE A 137 -11.65 5.49 -4.17
CA PHE A 137 -11.74 5.86 -5.59
C PHE A 137 -12.39 7.21 -5.80
N PHE A 138 -13.46 7.51 -5.06
CA PHE A 138 -14.14 8.80 -5.16
C PHE A 138 -13.20 9.96 -4.79
N VAL A 139 -12.48 9.84 -3.67
CA VAL A 139 -11.53 10.88 -3.22
C VAL A 139 -10.35 11.00 -4.20
N ASN A 140 -9.87 9.87 -4.75
CA ASN A 140 -8.84 9.90 -5.78
C ASN A 140 -9.33 10.62 -7.05
N GLY A 141 -10.59 10.42 -7.45
CA GLY A 141 -11.20 11.13 -8.56
C GLY A 141 -11.31 12.65 -8.30
N VAL A 142 -11.69 13.05 -7.09
CA VAL A 142 -11.73 14.47 -6.71
C VAL A 142 -10.33 15.09 -6.73
N TYR A 143 -9.32 14.37 -6.24
CA TYR A 143 -7.93 14.83 -6.26
C TYR A 143 -7.41 15.05 -7.70
N MET A 144 -7.86 14.26 -8.67
CA MET A 144 -7.45 14.43 -10.07
C MET A 144 -8.15 15.61 -10.78
N LEU A 145 -9.21 16.17 -10.18
CA LEU A 145 -9.92 17.33 -10.71
C LEU A 145 -9.36 18.68 -10.22
N VAL A 146 -8.57 18.66 -9.16
CA VAL A 146 -7.92 19.81 -8.53
C VAL A 146 -6.47 19.92 -9.00
#